data_a2f0b16ed748cb69cfa43d823738ac74
#
_entry.id   a2f0b16ed748cb69cfa43d823738ac74
#
_cell.length_a   1.000
_cell.length_b   1.000
_cell.length_c   1.000
_cell.angle_alpha   90.00
_cell.angle_beta   90.00
_cell.angle_gamma   90.00
#
_symmetry.space_group_name_H-M   'P 1'
#
loop_
_entity.id
_entity.type
_entity.pdbx_description
1 polymer ?
#
loop_
_entity_poly.entity_id
_entity_poly.type
_entity_poly.pdbx_seq_one_letter_code
_entity_poly.pdbx_strand_id
1 'polypeptide(L)'
;MKKLFFATILSAAAFCLSAQTIESGSHSTAGYIKSDGTIESSSHSTVGYIKSDGTIENSSHSTIGYVRNGTVENSSHSTVGYVKSDGTIENSSHSTIGYVKSDGTVENSSHSTIGYARGVKAEWAAVTFFFFKF
;
A
#
# COMPACT_ATOMS: atom_id res chain seq x y z
N MET A 1 53.92 24.68 4.29
CA MET A 1 53.01 23.62 4.64
C MET A 1 51.60 23.96 4.11
N LYS A 2 51.17 23.29 3.06
CA LYS A 2 49.81 23.46 2.53
C LYS A 2 48.89 22.60 3.35
N LYS A 3 47.98 23.20 4.13
CA LYS A 3 46.87 22.49 4.78
C LYS A 3 45.83 22.20 3.73
N LEU A 4 45.68 20.89 3.42
CA LEU A 4 44.56 20.43 2.60
C LEU A 4 43.29 20.47 3.47
N PHE A 5 42.37 21.38 3.19
CA PHE A 5 41.02 21.33 3.74
C PHE A 5 40.21 20.35 2.88
N PHE A 6 39.96 19.15 3.42
CA PHE A 6 38.92 18.27 2.90
C PHE A 6 37.58 18.83 3.31
N ALA A 7 36.94 19.53 2.41
CA ALA A 7 35.51 19.82 2.56
C ALA A 7 34.74 18.53 2.27
N THR A 8 34.32 17.85 3.32
CA THR A 8 33.35 16.75 3.22
C THR A 8 32.03 17.38 2.80
N ILE A 9 31.70 17.30 1.51
CA ILE A 9 30.35 17.61 1.03
C ILE A 9 29.47 16.47 1.53
N LEU A 10 28.79 16.70 2.66
CA LEU A 10 27.69 15.87 3.12
C LEU A 10 26.55 16.09 2.14
N SER A 11 26.50 15.26 1.08
CA SER A 11 25.34 15.17 0.22
C SER A 11 24.18 14.66 1.07
N ALA A 12 23.36 15.56 1.56
CA ALA A 12 22.06 15.22 2.09
C ALA A 12 21.25 14.72 0.89
N ALA A 13 21.22 13.40 0.69
CA ALA A 13 20.24 12.79 -0.17
C ALA A 13 18.89 13.11 0.45
N ALA A 14 18.20 14.11 -0.08
CA ALA A 14 16.80 14.32 0.18
C ALA A 14 16.10 13.07 -0.35
N PHE A 15 15.81 12.10 0.54
CA PHE A 15 14.85 11.07 0.25
C PHE A 15 13.52 11.80 0.04
N CYS A 16 13.21 12.11 -1.21
CA CYS A 16 11.84 12.40 -1.59
C CYS A 16 11.02 11.17 -1.16
N LEU A 17 10.30 11.28 -0.04
CA LEU A 17 9.21 10.36 0.29
C LEU A 17 8.15 10.56 -0.79
N SER A 18 8.36 9.91 -1.93
CA SER A 18 7.45 9.94 -3.05
C SER A 18 6.18 9.21 -2.64
N ALA A 19 5.10 9.96 -2.46
CA ALA A 19 3.78 9.36 -2.32
C ALA A 19 3.42 8.67 -3.64
N GLN A 20 3.04 7.40 -3.57
CA GLN A 20 2.63 6.62 -4.73
C GLN A 20 1.13 6.82 -4.94
N THR A 21 0.77 7.19 -6.16
CA THR A 21 -0.62 7.48 -6.52
C THR A 21 -1.43 6.19 -6.65
N ILE A 22 -2.60 6.18 -6.03
CA ILE A 22 -3.65 5.18 -6.24
C ILE A 22 -4.67 5.79 -7.20
N GLU A 23 -4.93 5.10 -8.29
CA GLU A 23 -5.87 5.54 -9.31
C GLU A 23 -7.05 4.57 -9.43
N SER A 24 -8.21 5.10 -9.82
CA SER A 24 -9.35 4.31 -10.24
C SER A 24 -9.13 3.68 -11.62
N GLY A 25 -10.01 2.79 -12.05
CA GLY A 25 -9.95 2.19 -13.39
C GLY A 25 -10.05 3.19 -14.54
N SER A 26 -10.58 4.39 -14.29
CA SER A 26 -10.64 5.51 -15.23
C SER A 26 -9.43 6.45 -15.13
N HIS A 27 -8.36 6.06 -14.43
CA HIS A 27 -7.17 6.87 -14.17
C HIS A 27 -7.41 8.17 -13.36
N SER A 28 -8.52 8.26 -12.64
CA SER A 28 -8.71 9.36 -11.70
C SER A 28 -7.99 9.05 -10.39
N THR A 29 -7.29 10.02 -9.83
CA THR A 29 -6.61 9.87 -8.55
C THR A 29 -7.63 9.57 -7.45
N ALA A 30 -7.51 8.41 -6.82
CA ALA A 30 -8.32 7.99 -5.68
C ALA A 30 -7.64 8.32 -4.35
N GLY A 31 -6.32 8.36 -4.32
CA GLY A 31 -5.55 8.67 -3.14
C GLY A 31 -4.06 8.42 -3.32
N TYR A 32 -3.36 8.37 -2.19
CA TYR A 32 -1.92 8.18 -2.16
C TYR A 32 -1.53 7.21 -1.03
N ILE A 33 -0.49 6.42 -1.26
CA ILE A 33 0.18 5.65 -0.22
C ILE A 33 1.63 6.12 -0.16
N LYS A 34 2.05 6.61 1.01
CA LYS A 34 3.43 7.04 1.24
C LYS A 34 4.33 5.85 1.57
N SER A 35 5.63 6.02 1.39
CA SER A 35 6.62 4.99 1.72
C SER A 35 6.65 4.63 3.22
N ASP A 36 6.19 5.52 4.10
CA ASP A 36 6.03 5.27 5.53
C ASP A 36 4.73 4.52 5.90
N GLY A 37 3.89 4.21 4.90
CA GLY A 37 2.61 3.53 5.07
C GLY A 37 1.42 4.44 5.35
N THR A 38 1.60 5.76 5.34
CA THR A 38 0.47 6.70 5.46
C THR A 38 -0.40 6.62 4.22
N ILE A 39 -1.72 6.47 4.41
CA ILE A 39 -2.72 6.45 3.34
C ILE A 39 -3.45 7.78 3.34
N GLU A 40 -3.50 8.44 2.19
CA GLU A 40 -4.19 9.72 2.03
C GLU A 40 -5.28 9.62 0.96
N SER A 41 -6.33 10.42 1.14
CA SER A 41 -7.34 10.64 0.11
C SER A 41 -6.78 11.45 -1.07
N SER A 42 -7.56 11.62 -2.13
CA SER A 42 -7.21 12.47 -3.27
C SER A 42 -7.01 13.95 -2.89
N SER A 43 -7.55 14.41 -1.77
CA SER A 43 -7.34 15.75 -1.21
C SER A 43 -6.18 15.83 -0.20
N HIS A 44 -5.33 14.80 -0.13
CA HIS A 44 -4.20 14.69 0.82
C HIS A 44 -4.59 14.68 2.30
N SER A 45 -5.83 14.36 2.64
CA SER A 45 -6.21 14.10 4.03
C SER A 45 -5.83 12.68 4.41
N THR A 46 -5.16 12.51 5.55
CA THR A 46 -4.82 11.17 6.05
C THR A 46 -6.08 10.39 6.41
N VAL A 47 -6.23 9.20 5.83
CA VAL A 47 -7.39 8.31 6.03
C VAL A 47 -7.02 7.03 6.74
N GLY A 48 -5.74 6.69 6.81
CA GLY A 48 -5.27 5.50 7.53
C GLY A 48 -3.77 5.28 7.44
N TYR A 49 -3.33 4.16 7.99
CA TYR A 49 -1.92 3.78 8.06
C TYR A 49 -1.76 2.28 7.89
N ILE A 50 -0.70 1.86 7.19
CA ILE A 50 -0.20 0.48 7.17
C ILE A 50 1.21 0.53 7.76
N LYS A 51 1.37 0.02 8.98
CA LYS A 51 2.65 0.06 9.69
C LYS A 51 3.63 -1.01 9.17
N SER A 52 4.90 -0.83 9.46
CA SER A 52 5.95 -1.78 9.07
C SER A 52 5.80 -3.18 9.69
N ASP A 53 5.12 -3.30 10.84
CA ASP A 53 4.79 -4.56 11.49
C ASP A 53 3.53 -5.24 10.91
N GLY A 54 2.91 -4.62 9.91
CA GLY A 54 1.68 -5.09 9.26
C GLY A 54 0.39 -4.65 9.93
N THR A 55 0.43 -3.85 10.99
CA THR A 55 -0.77 -3.30 11.61
C THR A 55 -1.43 -2.27 10.70
N ILE A 56 -2.74 -2.37 10.52
CA ILE A 56 -3.55 -1.44 9.72
C ILE A 56 -4.40 -0.61 10.66
N GLU A 57 -4.31 0.70 10.53
CA GLU A 57 -5.04 1.66 11.38
C GLU A 57 -5.89 2.61 10.53
N ASN A 58 -6.98 3.09 11.10
CA ASN A 58 -7.74 4.21 10.54
C ASN A 58 -7.06 5.56 10.86
N SER A 59 -7.65 6.66 10.42
CA SER A 59 -7.14 8.02 10.66
C SER A 59 -7.05 8.42 12.14
N SER A 60 -7.80 7.75 13.01
CA SER A 60 -7.78 7.96 14.48
C SER A 60 -6.80 7.04 15.21
N HIS A 61 -5.93 6.34 14.47
CA HIS A 61 -5.00 5.34 15.01
C HIS A 61 -5.64 4.14 15.70
N SER A 62 -6.91 3.86 15.42
CA SER A 62 -7.54 2.61 15.88
C SER A 62 -7.16 1.49 14.92
N THR A 63 -6.72 0.36 15.47
CA THR A 63 -6.40 -0.83 14.66
C THR A 63 -7.66 -1.40 14.04
N ILE A 64 -7.67 -1.53 12.72
CA ILE A 64 -8.77 -2.13 11.94
C ILE A 64 -8.43 -3.49 11.36
N GLY A 65 -7.16 -3.85 11.32
CA GLY A 65 -6.72 -5.15 10.84
C GLY A 65 -5.21 -5.30 10.78
N TYR A 66 -4.79 -6.37 10.11
CA TYR A 66 -3.37 -6.73 9.96
C TYR A 66 -3.12 -7.33 8.59
N VAL A 67 -1.92 -7.11 8.04
CA VAL A 67 -1.41 -7.82 6.87
C VAL A 67 0.01 -8.30 7.15
N ARG A 68 0.19 -9.61 7.18
CA ARG A 68 1.48 -10.24 7.52
C ARG A 68 1.67 -11.49 6.69
N ASN A 69 2.83 -11.58 6.02
CA ASN A 69 3.19 -12.76 5.21
C ASN A 69 2.07 -13.20 4.25
N GLY A 70 1.40 -12.25 3.62
CA GLY A 70 0.31 -12.50 2.69
C GLY A 70 -1.04 -12.85 3.33
N THR A 71 -1.15 -12.95 4.64
CA THR A 71 -2.42 -13.14 5.35
C THR A 71 -2.98 -11.80 5.78
N VAL A 72 -4.25 -11.55 5.48
CA VAL A 72 -5.00 -10.36 5.90
C VAL A 72 -6.00 -10.75 6.97
N GLU A 73 -5.94 -10.04 8.10
CA GLU A 73 -6.81 -10.28 9.25
C GLU A 73 -7.58 -9.02 9.62
N ASN A 74 -8.75 -9.18 10.22
CA ASN A 74 -9.47 -8.06 10.85
C ASN A 74 -8.88 -7.73 12.24
N SER A 75 -9.44 -6.73 12.92
CA SER A 75 -8.99 -6.31 14.26
C SER A 75 -9.11 -7.39 15.35
N SER A 76 -9.93 -8.41 15.12
CA SER A 76 -10.10 -9.56 16.03
C SER A 76 -9.19 -10.74 15.66
N HIS A 77 -8.23 -10.56 14.77
CA HIS A 77 -7.33 -11.58 14.25
C HIS A 77 -8.02 -12.73 13.48
N SER A 78 -9.24 -12.50 12.99
CA SER A 78 -9.87 -13.44 12.06
C SER A 78 -9.38 -13.18 10.65
N THR A 79 -8.96 -14.24 9.95
CA THR A 79 -8.50 -14.13 8.55
C THR A 79 -9.65 -13.69 7.65
N VAL A 80 -9.44 -12.63 6.89
CA VAL A 80 -10.40 -12.11 5.90
C VAL A 80 -9.95 -12.38 4.47
N GLY A 81 -8.69 -12.70 4.25
CA GLY A 81 -8.19 -13.08 2.94
C GLY A 81 -6.69 -13.25 2.86
N TYR A 82 -6.23 -13.43 1.62
CA TYR A 82 -4.84 -13.74 1.32
C TYR A 82 -4.34 -12.94 0.11
N VAL A 83 -3.09 -12.53 0.18
CA VAL A 83 -2.33 -11.92 -0.92
C VAL A 83 -1.21 -12.89 -1.30
N LYS A 84 -1.32 -13.52 -2.45
CA LYS A 84 -0.32 -14.50 -2.91
C LYS A 84 0.90 -13.82 -3.54
N SER A 85 2.00 -14.53 -3.58
CA SER A 85 3.26 -14.05 -4.17
C SER A 85 3.16 -13.79 -5.68
N ASP A 86 2.22 -14.44 -6.38
CA ASP A 86 1.92 -14.23 -7.80
C ASP A 86 0.97 -13.05 -8.07
N GLY A 87 0.53 -12.35 -7.00
CA GLY A 87 -0.40 -11.22 -7.08
C GLY A 87 -1.88 -11.61 -7.03
N THR A 88 -2.22 -12.88 -6.91
CA THR A 88 -3.61 -13.33 -6.73
C THR A 88 -4.12 -12.95 -5.34
N ILE A 89 -5.31 -12.35 -5.30
CA ILE A 89 -5.98 -11.97 -4.06
C ILE A 89 -7.16 -12.91 -3.83
N GLU A 90 -7.19 -13.52 -2.65
CA GLU A 90 -8.24 -14.46 -2.25
C GLU A 90 -8.99 -13.97 -1.01
N ASN A 91 -10.25 -14.36 -0.88
CA ASN A 91 -11.00 -14.21 0.35
C ASN A 91 -10.63 -15.29 1.38
N SER A 92 -11.26 -15.27 2.55
CA SER A 92 -11.02 -16.26 3.63
C SER A 92 -11.36 -17.71 3.25
N SER A 93 -12.18 -17.92 2.23
CA SER A 93 -12.54 -19.24 1.69
C SER A 93 -11.65 -19.68 0.51
N HIS A 94 -10.55 -18.98 0.26
CA HIS A 94 -9.64 -19.21 -0.87
C HIS A 94 -10.25 -19.03 -2.26
N SER A 95 -11.36 -18.29 -2.37
CA SER A 95 -11.89 -17.89 -3.66
C SER A 95 -11.17 -16.64 -4.15
N THR A 96 -10.74 -16.63 -5.41
CA THR A 96 -10.07 -15.49 -6.02
C THR A 96 -11.05 -14.31 -6.13
N ILE A 97 -10.67 -13.16 -5.58
CA ILE A 97 -11.46 -11.92 -5.64
C ILE A 97 -10.81 -10.86 -6.53
N GLY A 98 -9.56 -11.03 -6.88
CA GLY A 98 -8.86 -10.13 -7.80
C GLY A 98 -7.37 -10.38 -7.91
N TYR A 99 -6.69 -9.43 -8.53
CA TYR A 99 -5.27 -9.52 -8.84
C TYR A 99 -4.59 -8.17 -8.68
N VAL A 100 -3.38 -8.17 -8.16
CA VAL A 100 -2.44 -7.04 -8.19
C VAL A 100 -1.26 -7.45 -9.05
N LYS A 101 -1.15 -6.87 -10.24
CA LYS A 101 -0.08 -7.20 -11.19
C LYS A 101 1.24 -6.51 -10.84
N SER A 102 2.34 -7.03 -11.36
CA SER A 102 3.69 -6.48 -11.15
C SER A 102 3.87 -5.06 -11.68
N ASP A 103 3.07 -4.64 -12.68
CA ASP A 103 3.04 -3.29 -13.23
C ASP A 103 2.16 -2.32 -12.43
N GLY A 104 1.54 -2.80 -11.34
CA GLY A 104 0.64 -2.03 -10.48
C GLY A 104 -0.81 -2.00 -10.93
N THR A 105 -1.18 -2.68 -12.03
CA THR A 105 -2.58 -2.82 -12.44
C THR A 105 -3.33 -3.68 -11.42
N VAL A 106 -4.49 -3.22 -10.98
CA VAL A 106 -5.37 -3.94 -10.07
C VAL A 106 -6.62 -4.37 -10.81
N GLU A 107 -6.92 -5.66 -10.77
CA GLU A 107 -8.05 -6.27 -11.48
C GLU A 107 -8.99 -6.98 -10.50
N ASN A 108 -10.26 -7.05 -10.87
CA ASN A 108 -11.22 -7.91 -10.18
C ASN A 108 -11.07 -9.39 -10.61
N SER A 109 -11.87 -10.28 -10.06
CA SER A 109 -11.85 -11.72 -10.37
C SER A 109 -12.17 -12.06 -11.83
N SER A 110 -12.80 -11.15 -12.58
CA SER A 110 -13.09 -11.28 -14.01
C SER A 110 -12.02 -10.65 -14.91
N HIS A 111 -10.86 -10.28 -14.35
CA HIS A 111 -9.78 -9.59 -15.04
C HIS A 111 -10.13 -8.19 -15.60
N SER A 112 -11.18 -7.57 -15.11
CA SER A 112 -11.47 -6.17 -15.42
C SER A 112 -10.63 -5.26 -14.53
N THR A 113 -9.96 -4.28 -15.12
CA THR A 113 -9.16 -3.30 -14.38
C THR A 113 -10.06 -2.45 -13.50
N ILE A 114 -9.76 -2.41 -12.20
CA ILE A 114 -10.49 -1.59 -11.21
C ILE A 114 -9.65 -0.43 -10.71
N GLY A 115 -8.36 -0.43 -10.97
CA GLY A 115 -7.47 0.66 -10.60
C GLY A 115 -6.01 0.37 -10.82
N TYR A 116 -5.18 1.27 -10.31
CA TYR A 116 -3.73 1.20 -10.44
C TYR A 116 -3.06 1.62 -9.12
N ALA A 117 -2.02 0.89 -8.75
CA ALA A 117 -1.19 1.12 -7.56
C ALA A 117 0.29 0.94 -7.92
N ARG A 118 0.78 1.74 -8.87
CA ARG A 118 2.15 1.61 -9.40
C ARG A 118 3.19 1.95 -8.33
N GLY A 119 4.19 1.07 -8.19
CA GLY A 119 5.26 1.23 -7.20
C GLY A 119 4.85 0.95 -5.76
N VAL A 120 3.60 0.56 -5.52
CA VAL A 120 3.08 0.18 -4.20
C VAL A 120 3.33 -1.32 -3.98
N LYS A 121 3.65 -1.70 -2.74
CA LYS A 121 3.73 -3.13 -2.37
C LYS A 121 2.39 -3.80 -2.64
N ALA A 122 2.41 -5.02 -3.22
CA ALA A 122 1.19 -5.76 -3.57
C ALA A 122 0.25 -5.96 -2.38
N GLU A 123 0.79 -6.23 -1.18
CA GLU A 123 -0.01 -6.35 0.05
C GLU A 123 -0.73 -5.05 0.42
N TRP A 124 -0.08 -3.90 0.25
CA TRP A 124 -0.67 -2.59 0.54
C TRP A 124 -1.75 -2.21 -0.48
N ALA A 125 -1.50 -2.49 -1.76
CA ALA A 125 -2.50 -2.33 -2.81
C ALA A 125 -3.72 -3.23 -2.55
N ALA A 126 -3.51 -4.49 -2.19
CA ALA A 126 -4.59 -5.42 -1.86
C ALA A 126 -5.43 -4.94 -0.67
N VAL A 127 -4.78 -4.45 0.39
CA VAL A 127 -5.44 -3.91 1.59
C VAL A 127 -6.38 -2.76 1.21
N THR A 128 -5.91 -1.83 0.37
CA THR A 128 -6.67 -0.63 -0.02
C THR A 128 -7.78 -0.91 -1.02
N PHE A 129 -7.59 -1.85 -1.94
CA PHE A 129 -8.58 -2.14 -2.98
C PHE A 129 -9.63 -3.19 -2.59
N PHE A 130 -9.28 -4.15 -1.74
CA PHE A 130 -10.11 -5.34 -1.52
C PHE A 130 -10.60 -5.54 -0.09
N PHE A 131 -9.86 -5.10 0.92
CA PHE A 131 -10.13 -5.55 2.29
C PHE A 131 -10.62 -4.45 3.24
N PHE A 132 -10.11 -3.22 3.12
CA PHE A 132 -10.48 -2.13 4.02
C PHE A 132 -10.88 -0.90 3.24
N LYS A 133 -11.87 -0.17 3.78
CA LYS A 133 -12.28 1.14 3.27
C LYS A 133 -11.64 2.22 4.13
N PHE A 134 -10.98 3.14 3.48
CA PHE A 134 -10.33 4.30 4.09
C PHE A 134 -11.04 5.59 3.71
#